data_a1cca6377cb4f9a169e5c5e5a2239598
#
_entry.id   a1cca6377cb4f9a169e5c5e5a2239598
#
_cell.length_a   1.000
_cell.length_b   1.000
_cell.length_c   1.000
_cell.angle_alpha   90.00
_cell.angle_beta   90.00
_cell.angle_gamma   90.00
#
_symmetry.space_group_name_H-M   'P 1'
#
loop_
_entity.id
_entity.type
_entity.pdbx_description
1 polymer ?
#
loop_
_entity_poly.entity_id
_entity_poly.type
_entity_poly.pdbx_seq_one_letter_code
_entity_poly.pdbx_strand_id
1 'polypeptide(L)'
;MSADLIFQFLGEQWVLVAALATTLTMLVLHEARKAGPALTINEAVQLVNSEGGIFLDIRDASDYARGHITDALHIPAAALADRAAELEKFREKPVVVVCKMGQSAGPATKTLRSQGFSRAQKLSGGMMEWDAQKLPIVTQ
;
A
#
# COMPACT_ATOMS: atom_id res chain seq x y z
N MET A 1 -23.69 29.97 7.64
CA MET A 1 -22.71 30.33 8.70
C MET A 1 -21.73 31.31 8.09
N SER A 2 -21.58 32.48 8.69
CA SER A 2 -20.60 33.45 8.18
C SER A 2 -19.20 33.07 8.60
N ALA A 3 -18.20 33.36 7.74
CA ALA A 3 -16.80 33.06 8.00
C ALA A 3 -16.34 33.67 9.35
N ASP A 4 -16.88 34.83 9.72
CA ASP A 4 -16.54 35.51 10.97
C ASP A 4 -16.86 34.67 12.21
N LEU A 5 -17.99 33.96 12.23
CA LEU A 5 -18.36 33.10 13.35
C LEU A 5 -17.40 31.90 13.47
N ILE A 6 -16.89 31.38 12.35
CA ILE A 6 -15.92 30.30 12.34
C ILE A 6 -14.58 30.79 12.90
N PHE A 7 -14.10 31.96 12.46
CA PHE A 7 -12.88 32.55 12.97
C PHE A 7 -12.96 32.92 14.46
N GLN A 8 -14.09 33.45 14.91
CA GLN A 8 -14.30 33.72 16.33
C GLN A 8 -14.30 32.46 17.16
N PHE A 9 -15.00 31.38 16.72
CA PHE A 9 -15.00 30.09 17.39
C PHE A 9 -13.57 29.48 17.48
N LEU A 10 -12.83 29.53 16.39
CA LEU A 10 -11.43 29.01 16.36
C LEU A 10 -10.53 29.82 17.31
N GLY A 11 -10.73 31.14 17.40
CA GLY A 11 -9.97 31.99 18.32
C GLY A 11 -10.30 31.76 19.79
N GLU A 12 -11.57 31.56 20.11
CA GLU A 12 -12.03 31.35 21.50
C GLU A 12 -11.73 29.94 22.02
N GLN A 13 -11.75 28.95 21.13
CA GLN A 13 -11.59 27.53 21.46
C GLN A 13 -10.28 26.92 20.91
N TRP A 14 -9.23 27.75 20.78
CA TRP A 14 -7.98 27.33 20.16
C TRP A 14 -7.35 26.07 20.80
N VAL A 15 -7.53 25.88 22.12
CA VAL A 15 -7.03 24.70 22.84
C VAL A 15 -7.73 23.43 22.36
N LEU A 16 -9.05 23.48 22.17
CA LEU A 16 -9.82 22.33 21.65
C LEU A 16 -9.47 22.03 20.19
N VAL A 17 -9.30 23.08 19.38
CA VAL A 17 -8.88 22.94 17.99
C VAL A 17 -7.49 22.33 17.89
N ALA A 18 -6.55 22.79 18.72
CA ALA A 18 -5.19 22.24 18.77
C ALA A 18 -5.19 20.78 19.23
N ALA A 19 -5.97 20.43 20.24
CA ALA A 19 -6.10 19.06 20.73
C ALA A 19 -6.67 18.14 19.64
N LEU A 20 -7.72 18.59 18.94
CA LEU A 20 -8.32 17.84 17.85
C LEU A 20 -7.34 17.64 16.69
N ALA A 21 -6.65 18.70 16.27
CA ALA A 21 -5.64 18.62 15.20
C ALA A 21 -4.50 17.68 15.55
N THR A 22 -4.01 17.74 16.80
CA THR A 22 -2.94 16.86 17.29
C THR A 22 -3.40 15.39 17.27
N THR A 23 -4.59 15.12 17.80
CA THR A 23 -5.14 13.75 17.84
C THR A 23 -5.34 13.20 16.43
N LEU A 24 -5.89 14.01 15.52
CA LEU A 24 -6.09 13.60 14.13
C LEU A 24 -4.76 13.34 13.43
N THR A 25 -3.76 14.20 13.64
CA THR A 25 -2.41 14.01 13.09
C THR A 25 -1.78 12.72 13.62
N MET A 26 -1.85 12.48 14.92
CA MET A 26 -1.34 11.24 15.53
C MET A 26 -2.03 10.01 14.97
N LEU A 27 -3.36 10.07 14.77
CA LEU A 27 -4.12 8.96 14.18
C LEU A 27 -3.66 8.68 12.75
N VAL A 28 -3.54 9.70 11.91
CA VAL A 28 -3.07 9.56 10.52
C VAL A 28 -1.67 8.98 10.47
N LEU A 29 -0.75 9.49 11.29
CA LEU A 29 0.62 8.97 11.36
C LEU A 29 0.66 7.51 11.87
N HIS A 30 -0.17 7.18 12.83
CA HIS A 30 -0.27 5.82 13.34
C HIS A 30 -0.76 4.84 12.26
N GLU A 31 -1.81 5.20 11.55
CA GLU A 31 -2.34 4.39 10.45
C GLU A 31 -1.33 4.24 9.29
N ALA A 32 -0.64 5.33 8.94
CA ALA A 32 0.40 5.29 7.89
C ALA A 32 1.54 4.34 8.24
N ARG A 33 1.95 4.30 9.51
CA ARG A 33 3.03 3.39 9.97
C ARG A 33 2.65 1.92 9.89
N LYS A 34 1.38 1.58 10.04
CA LYS A 34 0.91 0.18 9.96
C LYS A 34 1.08 -0.42 8.56
N ALA A 35 1.00 0.39 7.52
CA ALA A 35 1.23 -0.06 6.13
C ALA A 35 2.71 -0.28 5.81
N GLY A 36 3.62 0.21 6.65
CA GLY A 36 5.05 0.16 6.43
C GLY A 36 5.53 1.12 5.33
N PRO A 37 6.83 1.15 5.06
CA PRO A 37 7.41 2.01 4.05
C PRO A 37 7.00 1.59 2.64
N ALA A 38 6.94 2.58 1.73
CA ALA A 38 6.82 2.31 0.30
C ALA A 38 8.22 2.09 -0.28
N LEU A 39 8.34 1.11 -1.16
CA LEU A 39 9.56 0.82 -1.89
C LEU A 39 9.55 1.50 -3.25
N THR A 40 10.67 2.05 -3.66
CA THR A 40 10.90 2.38 -5.06
C THR A 40 10.99 1.10 -5.89
N ILE A 41 10.83 1.21 -7.20
CA ILE A 41 10.93 0.04 -8.10
C ILE A 41 12.30 -0.65 -7.96
N ASN A 42 13.38 0.11 -7.93
CA ASN A 42 14.74 -0.45 -7.81
C ASN A 42 14.93 -1.20 -6.49
N GLU A 43 14.49 -0.63 -5.38
CA GLU A 43 14.53 -1.27 -4.07
C GLU A 43 13.69 -2.55 -4.06
N ALA A 44 12.49 -2.51 -4.64
CA ALA A 44 11.60 -3.65 -4.70
C ALA A 44 12.19 -4.81 -5.52
N VAL A 45 12.70 -4.52 -6.71
CA VAL A 45 13.34 -5.52 -7.58
C VAL A 45 14.57 -6.14 -6.88
N GLN A 46 15.41 -5.30 -6.30
CA GLN A 46 16.58 -5.77 -5.57
C GLN A 46 16.19 -6.66 -4.38
N LEU A 47 15.22 -6.25 -3.60
CA LEU A 47 14.75 -6.98 -2.43
C LEU A 47 14.14 -8.34 -2.80
N VAL A 48 13.29 -8.38 -3.82
CA VAL A 48 12.67 -9.61 -4.30
C VAL A 48 13.72 -10.58 -4.84
N ASN A 49 14.69 -10.11 -5.63
CA ASN A 49 15.70 -10.94 -6.23
C ASN A 49 16.73 -11.45 -5.21
N SER A 50 17.14 -10.62 -4.25
CA SER A 50 18.18 -10.99 -3.28
C SER A 50 17.66 -11.89 -2.15
N GLU A 51 16.39 -11.76 -1.77
CA GLU A 51 15.84 -12.42 -0.59
C GLU A 51 14.74 -13.44 -0.92
N GLY A 52 14.51 -13.73 -2.19
CA GLY A 52 13.51 -14.70 -2.61
C GLY A 52 12.07 -14.29 -2.34
N GLY A 53 11.81 -12.99 -2.38
CA GLY A 53 10.47 -12.41 -2.23
C GLY A 53 9.60 -12.56 -3.47
N ILE A 54 8.44 -11.93 -3.43
CA ILE A 54 7.45 -12.00 -4.51
C ILE A 54 6.77 -10.64 -4.70
N PHE A 55 6.40 -10.33 -5.94
CA PHE A 55 5.43 -9.28 -6.24
C PHE A 55 4.02 -9.84 -6.14
N LEU A 56 3.15 -9.14 -5.46
CA LEU A 56 1.73 -9.48 -5.34
C LEU A 56 0.90 -8.40 -6.00
N ASP A 57 0.28 -8.74 -7.13
CA ASP A 57 -0.62 -7.85 -7.86
C ASP A 57 -2.04 -7.98 -7.30
N ILE A 58 -2.57 -6.88 -6.79
CA ILE A 58 -3.91 -6.83 -6.18
C ILE A 58 -4.97 -6.15 -7.05
N ARG A 59 -4.63 -5.88 -8.33
CA ARG A 59 -5.56 -5.29 -9.28
C ARG A 59 -6.64 -6.30 -9.69
N ASP A 60 -7.63 -5.82 -10.44
CA ASP A 60 -8.64 -6.68 -11.02
C ASP A 60 -8.04 -7.66 -12.03
N ALA A 61 -8.70 -8.79 -12.26
CA ALA A 61 -8.23 -9.84 -13.15
C ALA A 61 -8.01 -9.32 -14.58
N SER A 62 -8.85 -8.40 -15.06
CA SER A 62 -8.71 -7.78 -16.39
C SER A 62 -7.45 -6.93 -16.52
N ASP A 63 -7.08 -6.18 -15.48
CA ASP A 63 -5.85 -5.38 -15.45
C ASP A 63 -4.62 -6.27 -15.39
N TYR A 64 -4.65 -7.30 -14.56
CA TYR A 64 -3.57 -8.28 -14.46
C TYR A 64 -3.33 -8.99 -15.80
N ALA A 65 -4.37 -9.43 -16.48
CA ALA A 65 -4.27 -10.12 -17.77
C ALA A 65 -3.70 -9.24 -18.89
N ARG A 66 -3.98 -7.93 -18.86
CA ARG A 66 -3.44 -6.97 -19.85
C ARG A 66 -1.94 -6.75 -19.71
N GLY A 67 -1.37 -6.98 -18.56
CA GLY A 67 0.05 -6.88 -18.31
C GLY A 67 0.36 -6.79 -16.82
N HIS A 68 1.31 -7.58 -16.37
CA HIS A 68 1.75 -7.63 -14.99
C HIS A 68 3.26 -7.90 -14.90
N ILE A 69 3.83 -7.69 -13.73
CA ILE A 69 5.24 -7.96 -13.47
C ILE A 69 5.50 -9.47 -13.59
N THR A 70 6.60 -9.85 -14.23
CA THR A 70 6.98 -11.25 -14.39
C THR A 70 7.01 -11.97 -13.04
N ASP A 71 6.44 -13.16 -12.99
CA ASP A 71 6.32 -14.03 -11.81
C ASP A 71 5.48 -13.45 -10.65
N ALA A 72 4.78 -12.33 -10.86
CA ALA A 72 3.88 -11.77 -9.86
C ALA A 72 2.70 -12.71 -9.60
N LEU A 73 2.38 -12.93 -8.34
CA LEU A 73 1.14 -13.60 -7.94
C LEU A 73 -0.03 -12.63 -8.04
N HIS A 74 -1.20 -13.14 -8.34
CA HIS A 74 -2.41 -12.36 -8.45
C HIS A 74 -3.44 -12.76 -7.40
N ILE A 75 -3.76 -11.83 -6.52
CA ILE A 75 -4.89 -11.94 -5.59
C ILE A 75 -5.56 -10.57 -5.57
N PRO A 76 -6.78 -10.42 -6.11
CA PRO A 76 -7.50 -9.15 -6.05
C PRO A 76 -7.66 -8.64 -4.62
N ALA A 77 -7.60 -7.33 -4.43
CA ALA A 77 -7.66 -6.71 -3.10
C ALA A 77 -8.87 -7.17 -2.28
N ALA A 78 -10.03 -7.34 -2.92
CA ALA A 78 -11.25 -7.81 -2.26
C ALA A 78 -11.17 -9.25 -1.72
N ALA A 79 -10.32 -10.08 -2.30
CA ALA A 79 -10.14 -11.49 -1.91
C ALA A 79 -8.91 -11.72 -1.02
N LEU A 80 -8.11 -10.70 -0.80
CA LEU A 80 -6.80 -10.85 -0.15
C LEU A 80 -6.88 -11.43 1.27
N ALA A 81 -7.83 -10.96 2.07
CA ALA A 81 -7.98 -11.45 3.44
C ALA A 81 -8.31 -12.95 3.50
N ASP A 82 -9.14 -13.44 2.58
CA ASP A 82 -9.57 -14.83 2.52
C ASP A 82 -8.54 -15.74 1.85
N ARG A 83 -7.70 -15.19 0.97
CA ARG A 83 -6.75 -15.95 0.15
C ARG A 83 -5.29 -15.77 0.59
N ALA A 84 -5.03 -15.09 1.69
CA ALA A 84 -3.66 -14.86 2.17
C ALA A 84 -2.89 -16.15 2.47
N ALA A 85 -3.57 -17.25 2.75
CA ALA A 85 -2.95 -18.57 2.92
C ALA A 85 -2.19 -19.06 1.68
N GLU A 86 -2.54 -18.61 0.49
CA GLU A 86 -1.80 -18.90 -0.75
C GLU A 86 -0.37 -18.32 -0.74
N LEU A 87 -0.10 -17.34 0.12
CA LEU A 87 1.18 -16.69 0.30
C LEU A 87 2.02 -17.29 1.43
N GLU A 88 1.59 -18.39 2.04
CA GLU A 88 2.21 -18.94 3.27
C GLU A 88 3.71 -19.17 3.14
N LYS A 89 4.17 -19.66 1.99
CA LYS A 89 5.60 -19.87 1.71
C LYS A 89 6.43 -18.57 1.69
N PHE A 90 5.78 -17.42 1.63
CA PHE A 90 6.42 -16.10 1.66
C PHE A 90 6.24 -15.37 2.99
N ARG A 91 5.75 -16.04 4.03
CA ARG A 91 5.45 -15.40 5.34
C ARG A 91 6.63 -14.65 5.93
N GLU A 92 7.82 -15.22 5.83
CA GLU A 92 9.08 -14.65 6.32
C GLU A 92 9.88 -13.91 5.22
N LYS A 93 9.34 -13.85 4.01
CA LYS A 93 10.00 -13.24 2.85
C LYS A 93 9.35 -11.92 2.47
N PRO A 94 10.07 -11.06 1.73
CA PRO A 94 9.46 -9.83 1.20
C PRO A 94 8.27 -10.11 0.28
N VAL A 95 7.15 -9.47 0.58
CA VAL A 95 5.97 -9.46 -0.29
C VAL A 95 5.74 -8.01 -0.72
N VAL A 96 5.98 -7.71 -1.98
CA VAL A 96 5.81 -6.35 -2.53
C VAL A 96 4.43 -6.25 -3.16
N VAL A 97 3.56 -5.48 -2.54
CA VAL A 97 2.17 -5.30 -2.97
C VAL A 97 2.08 -4.25 -4.05
N VAL A 98 1.51 -4.63 -5.18
CA VAL A 98 1.40 -3.79 -6.38
C VAL A 98 -0.07 -3.54 -6.71
N CYS A 99 -0.43 -2.26 -6.83
CA CYS A 99 -1.73 -1.84 -7.35
C CYS A 99 -1.54 -0.93 -8.57
N LYS A 100 -2.60 -0.28 -9.03
CA LYS A 100 -2.53 0.56 -10.23
C LYS A 100 -1.65 1.80 -10.03
N MET A 101 -1.86 2.56 -8.95
CA MET A 101 -1.20 3.84 -8.67
C MET A 101 -0.52 3.92 -7.29
N GLY A 102 -0.49 2.84 -6.53
CA GLY A 102 0.09 2.80 -5.18
C GLY A 102 -0.89 3.08 -4.04
N GLN A 103 -2.12 3.51 -4.30
CA GLN A 103 -3.09 3.89 -3.25
C GLN A 103 -3.72 2.69 -2.55
N SER A 104 -4.20 1.70 -3.31
CA SER A 104 -4.84 0.50 -2.77
C SER A 104 -3.85 -0.47 -2.11
N ALA A 105 -2.57 -0.34 -2.41
CA ALA A 105 -1.52 -1.18 -1.84
C ALA A 105 -1.31 -0.93 -0.33
N GLY A 106 -1.55 0.28 0.16
CA GLY A 106 -1.44 0.60 1.58
C GLY A 106 -2.36 -0.25 2.47
N PRO A 107 -3.68 -0.19 2.28
CA PRO A 107 -4.62 -1.04 3.01
C PRO A 107 -4.35 -2.55 2.84
N ALA A 108 -3.99 -2.99 1.64
CA ALA A 108 -3.65 -4.40 1.38
C ALA A 108 -2.41 -4.84 2.15
N THR A 109 -1.36 -4.03 2.18
CA THR A 109 -0.15 -4.28 2.95
C THR A 109 -0.45 -4.37 4.44
N LYS A 110 -1.29 -3.48 4.95
CA LYS A 110 -1.76 -3.50 6.34
C LYS A 110 -2.49 -4.80 6.67
N THR A 111 -3.38 -5.26 5.78
CA THR A 111 -4.09 -6.54 5.94
C THR A 111 -3.11 -7.71 6.03
N LEU A 112 -2.14 -7.76 5.13
CA LEU A 112 -1.11 -8.82 5.15
C LEU A 112 -0.29 -8.79 6.42
N ARG A 113 0.15 -7.63 6.88
CA ARG A 113 0.91 -7.48 8.12
C ARG A 113 0.12 -7.95 9.34
N SER A 114 -1.18 -7.67 9.40
CA SER A 114 -2.06 -8.13 10.47
C SER A 114 -2.22 -9.65 10.49
N GLN A 115 -2.00 -10.32 9.35
CA GLN A 115 -2.05 -11.78 9.22
C GLN A 115 -0.68 -12.47 9.34
N GLY A 116 0.34 -11.74 9.76
CA GLY A 116 1.66 -12.28 10.05
C GLY A 116 2.70 -12.16 8.94
N PHE A 117 2.39 -11.48 7.83
CA PHE A 117 3.34 -11.18 6.78
C PHE A 117 4.10 -9.88 7.13
N SER A 118 5.02 -9.97 8.07
CA SER A 118 5.71 -8.82 8.67
C SER A 118 6.57 -8.03 7.67
N ARG A 119 6.96 -8.65 6.57
CA ARG A 119 7.80 -8.06 5.52
C ARG A 119 7.00 -7.62 4.29
N ALA A 120 5.69 -7.54 4.40
CA ALA A 120 4.85 -6.96 3.35
C ALA A 120 5.09 -5.45 3.25
N GLN A 121 5.35 -4.96 2.04
CA GLN A 121 5.60 -3.56 1.73
C GLN A 121 4.90 -3.20 0.41
N LYS A 122 4.59 -1.93 0.23
CA LYS A 122 3.93 -1.47 -1.00
C LYS A 122 4.93 -0.95 -2.01
N LEU A 123 4.64 -1.14 -3.30
CA LEU A 123 5.38 -0.52 -4.40
C LEU A 123 4.90 0.92 -4.60
N SER A 124 5.80 1.87 -4.50
CA SER A 124 5.50 3.28 -4.75
C SER A 124 5.11 3.50 -6.22
N GLY A 125 3.99 4.19 -6.44
CA GLY A 125 3.48 4.48 -7.79
C GLY A 125 2.82 3.31 -8.53
N GLY A 126 2.90 2.10 -8.02
CA GLY A 126 2.26 0.91 -8.58
C GLY A 126 2.64 0.62 -10.03
N MET A 127 1.73 -0.01 -10.78
CA MET A 127 1.96 -0.36 -12.18
C MET A 127 2.10 0.86 -13.09
N MET A 128 1.50 1.99 -12.73
CA MET A 128 1.64 3.21 -13.52
C MET A 128 3.09 3.70 -13.55
N GLU A 129 3.78 3.65 -12.44
CA GLU A 129 5.22 3.99 -12.38
C GLU A 129 6.09 2.92 -13.08
N TRP A 130 5.74 1.64 -12.94
CA TRP A 130 6.40 0.55 -13.64
C TRP A 130 6.36 0.72 -15.15
N ASP A 131 5.17 1.05 -15.69
CA ASP A 131 4.97 1.30 -17.11
C ASP A 131 5.65 2.58 -17.58
N ALA A 132 5.66 3.64 -16.78
CA ALA A 132 6.34 4.90 -17.09
C ALA A 132 7.85 4.71 -17.26
N GLN A 133 8.45 3.80 -16.52
CA GLN A 133 9.86 3.42 -16.66
C GLN A 133 10.10 2.37 -17.76
N LYS A 134 9.06 1.97 -18.48
CA LYS A 134 9.11 0.98 -19.58
C LYS A 134 9.75 -0.34 -19.19
N LEU A 135 9.49 -0.80 -17.98
CA LEU A 135 9.98 -2.06 -17.47
C LEU A 135 9.18 -3.24 -18.05
N PRO A 136 9.80 -4.45 -18.14
CA PRO A 136 9.17 -5.58 -18.77
C PRO A 136 7.92 -6.04 -18.02
N ILE A 137 6.89 -6.38 -18.78
CA ILE A 137 5.65 -6.98 -18.30
C ILE A 137 5.35 -8.23 -19.13
N VAL A 138 4.55 -9.11 -18.56
CA VAL A 138 4.02 -10.29 -19.25
C VAL A 138 2.50 -10.22 -19.33
N THR A 139 1.92 -10.85 -20.32
CA THR A 139 0.46 -10.92 -20.53
C THR A 139 -0.01 -12.36 -20.44
N GLN A 140 -1.27 -12.55 -20.07
CA GLN A 140 -1.94 -13.85 -20.13
C GLN A 140 -2.91 -13.93 -21.29
#